data_73468e797ebc0ec4a9204c306f96b443
#
_entry.id   73468e797ebc0ec4a9204c306f96b443
#
_cell.length_a   1.000
_cell.length_b   1.000
_cell.length_c   1.000
_cell.angle_alpha   90.00
_cell.angle_beta   90.00
_cell.angle_gamma   90.00
#
_symmetry.space_group_name_H-M   'P 1'
#
loop_
_entity.id
_entity.type
_entity.pdbx_description
1 polymer ?
#
loop_
_entity_poly.entity_id
_entity_poly.type
_entity_poly.pdbx_seq_one_letter_code
_entity_poly.pdbx_strand_id
1 'polypeptide(L)'
;EWRFRARIHAMRHMSSHLAFVVLREHGVTLQAVLSENGTGITPHMMHWVMRLPTESLVLVRGTLEKPRDMITGCDIAHLELHLTHVHLVSSITDRLPFTPYAAERAVSSHLEEHRDMDETVPQSSASVHSDSQKSLTQSSHMPVITQRTRLSNRLIDLRTPTMQAVILIPSIICHEFRQYLSKHEFIEIHTPKLQGGASESGASVFDVAYFGRSAFLAQSPQLYKQMCIAADMRRVFEIGPVFRAENSNTARHLTEYTGLDLEMEINHYYDAMSLIDGMLKHIFTVLRDKYGHVLQVIRRHFPSTDLQWLE
;
A
#
# COMPACT_ATOMS: atom_id res chain seq x y z
N GLU A 1 -27.45 2.87 18.30
CA GLU A 1 -27.23 3.80 17.19
C GLU A 1 -25.73 4.08 17.07
N TRP A 2 -25.19 4.00 15.86
CA TRP A 2 -23.77 4.23 15.55
C TRP A 2 -23.60 5.54 14.78
N ARG A 3 -22.50 6.25 15.02
CA ARG A 3 -22.16 7.49 14.32
C ARG A 3 -20.68 7.52 14.04
N PHE A 4 -20.29 7.65 12.74
CA PHE A 4 -18.88 7.73 12.32
C PHE A 4 -18.73 8.46 10.98
N ARG A 5 -17.51 8.83 10.64
CA ARG A 5 -17.17 9.40 9.34
C ARG A 5 -16.67 8.28 8.42
N ALA A 6 -17.09 8.33 7.17
CA ALA A 6 -16.59 7.39 6.16
C ALA A 6 -16.60 8.04 4.78
N ARG A 7 -15.88 7.45 3.84
CA ARG A 7 -15.97 7.81 2.43
C ARG A 7 -17.01 6.94 1.73
N ILE A 8 -17.74 7.54 0.81
CA ILE A 8 -18.59 6.78 -0.12
C ILE A 8 -17.66 6.06 -1.10
N HIS A 9 -17.46 4.76 -0.92
CA HIS A 9 -16.58 3.95 -1.77
C HIS A 9 -17.26 3.54 -3.08
N ALA A 10 -18.49 3.06 -2.97
CA ALA A 10 -19.33 2.68 -4.10
C ALA A 10 -20.79 2.86 -3.73
N MET A 11 -21.65 3.01 -4.74
CA MET A 11 -23.10 3.09 -4.55
C MET A 11 -23.80 2.23 -5.60
N ARG A 12 -24.77 1.45 -5.17
CA ARG A 12 -25.60 0.60 -6.02
C ARG A 12 -27.05 1.00 -5.85
N HIS A 13 -27.61 1.57 -6.91
CA HIS A 13 -29.03 1.95 -6.95
C HIS A 13 -29.88 0.72 -7.24
N MET A 14 -30.84 0.41 -6.37
CA MET A 14 -31.77 -0.71 -6.55
C MET A 14 -33.14 -0.21 -7.02
N SER A 15 -33.61 0.88 -6.45
CA SER A 15 -34.86 1.55 -6.81
C SER A 15 -34.80 3.02 -6.41
N SER A 16 -35.92 3.76 -6.64
CA SER A 16 -36.04 5.14 -6.12
C SER A 16 -36.07 5.23 -4.58
N HIS A 17 -36.34 4.10 -3.90
CA HIS A 17 -36.53 4.03 -2.45
C HIS A 17 -35.48 3.17 -1.73
N LEU A 18 -34.54 2.57 -2.47
CA LEU A 18 -33.51 1.69 -1.91
C LEU A 18 -32.20 1.82 -2.67
N ALA A 19 -31.12 2.05 -1.94
CA ALA A 19 -29.74 1.96 -2.44
C ALA A 19 -28.83 1.29 -1.40
N PHE A 20 -27.80 0.61 -1.88
CA PHE A 20 -26.70 0.14 -1.05
C PHE A 20 -25.51 1.07 -1.24
N VAL A 21 -24.95 1.54 -0.12
CA VAL A 21 -23.79 2.41 -0.08
C VAL A 21 -22.67 1.65 0.59
N VAL A 22 -21.57 1.44 -0.14
CA VAL A 22 -20.36 0.91 0.48
C VAL A 22 -19.60 2.08 1.10
N LEU A 23 -19.48 2.06 2.40
CA LEU A 23 -18.74 3.03 3.19
C LEU A 23 -17.33 2.48 3.47
N ARG A 24 -16.31 3.35 3.39
CA ARG A 24 -14.91 2.98 3.68
C ARG A 24 -14.33 3.93 4.72
N GLU A 25 -13.76 3.34 5.77
CA GLU A 25 -12.97 4.04 6.78
C GLU A 25 -11.68 3.26 7.04
N HIS A 26 -10.53 3.94 6.99
CA HIS A 26 -9.20 3.34 7.22
C HIS A 26 -8.94 2.01 6.47
N GLY A 27 -9.38 1.94 5.22
CA GLY A 27 -9.21 0.75 4.39
C GLY A 27 -10.24 -0.37 4.60
N VAL A 28 -11.10 -0.27 5.63
CA VAL A 28 -12.17 -1.24 5.91
C VAL A 28 -13.46 -0.79 5.28
N THR A 29 -14.17 -1.70 4.63
CA THR A 29 -15.44 -1.45 3.95
C THR A 29 -16.62 -2.09 4.68
N LEU A 30 -17.73 -1.35 4.76
CA LEU A 30 -19.00 -1.77 5.34
C LEU A 30 -20.13 -1.43 4.38
N GLN A 31 -21.07 -2.34 4.17
CA GLN A 31 -22.31 -2.04 3.45
C GLN A 31 -23.26 -1.24 4.34
N ALA A 32 -23.80 -0.16 3.79
CA ALA A 32 -24.89 0.57 4.40
C ALA A 32 -26.14 0.50 3.52
N VAL A 33 -27.29 0.38 4.16
CA VAL A 33 -28.60 0.37 3.53
C VAL A 33 -29.18 1.77 3.64
N LEU A 34 -29.40 2.40 2.50
CA LEU A 34 -30.11 3.66 2.38
C LEU A 34 -31.53 3.35 1.89
N SER A 35 -32.51 3.41 2.78
CA SER A 35 -33.90 3.14 2.47
C SER A 35 -34.81 4.21 3.04
N GLU A 36 -35.85 4.51 2.31
CA GLU A 36 -36.93 5.38 2.75
C GLU A 36 -37.84 4.60 3.72
N ASN A 37 -37.65 4.79 5.01
CA ASN A 37 -38.34 4.02 6.06
C ASN A 37 -39.08 4.88 7.09
N GLY A 38 -39.23 6.15 6.81
CA GLY A 38 -39.94 7.09 7.71
C GLY A 38 -39.19 7.45 9.01
N THR A 39 -38.00 6.88 9.26
CA THR A 39 -37.25 7.06 10.51
C THR A 39 -36.06 8.01 10.39
N GLY A 40 -35.97 8.81 9.30
CA GLY A 40 -34.90 9.80 9.13
C GLY A 40 -34.49 10.05 7.70
N ILE A 41 -34.58 9.04 6.81
CA ILE A 41 -34.31 9.20 5.39
C ILE A 41 -35.60 9.58 4.65
N THR A 42 -35.70 10.86 4.29
CA THR A 42 -36.82 11.37 3.46
C THR A 42 -36.50 11.11 1.96
N PRO A 43 -37.55 11.14 1.07
CA PRO A 43 -37.32 11.05 -0.38
C PRO A 43 -36.33 12.07 -0.91
N HIS A 44 -36.36 13.29 -0.39
CA HIS A 44 -35.41 14.34 -0.76
C HIS A 44 -34.00 14.00 -0.33
N MET A 45 -33.80 13.52 0.89
CA MET A 45 -32.49 13.07 1.39
C MET A 45 -31.97 11.88 0.59
N MET A 46 -32.84 10.92 0.28
CA MET A 46 -32.53 9.77 -0.57
C MET A 46 -31.96 10.22 -1.92
N HIS A 47 -32.69 11.06 -2.62
CA HIS A 47 -32.27 11.60 -3.92
C HIS A 47 -30.97 12.41 -3.83
N TRP A 48 -30.76 13.16 -2.76
CA TRP A 48 -29.55 13.93 -2.54
C TRP A 48 -28.35 13.02 -2.29
N VAL A 49 -28.44 12.02 -1.41
CA VAL A 49 -27.36 11.06 -1.13
C VAL A 49 -26.97 10.31 -2.39
N MET A 50 -27.96 9.86 -3.18
CA MET A 50 -27.72 9.13 -4.43
C MET A 50 -26.95 9.93 -5.49
N ARG A 51 -26.84 11.23 -5.35
CA ARG A 51 -26.09 12.14 -6.23
C ARG A 51 -24.69 12.48 -5.71
N LEU A 52 -24.37 12.11 -4.47
CA LEU A 52 -23.06 12.37 -3.94
C LEU A 52 -21.98 11.60 -4.73
N PRO A 53 -20.91 12.26 -5.14
CA PRO A 53 -19.82 11.59 -5.84
C PRO A 53 -19.14 10.57 -4.92
N THR A 54 -18.64 9.48 -5.51
CA THR A 54 -17.73 8.54 -4.82
C THR A 54 -16.53 9.30 -4.26
N GLU A 55 -15.95 8.80 -3.18
CA GLU A 55 -14.88 9.43 -2.40
C GLU A 55 -15.28 10.67 -1.58
N SER A 56 -16.54 11.12 -1.64
CA SER A 56 -17.05 12.13 -0.70
C SER A 56 -16.96 11.63 0.73
N LEU A 57 -16.52 12.49 1.64
CA LEU A 57 -16.48 12.21 3.07
C LEU A 57 -17.84 12.58 3.67
N VAL A 58 -18.48 11.62 4.30
CA VAL A 58 -19.77 11.78 4.95
C VAL A 58 -19.68 11.42 6.43
N LEU A 59 -20.54 12.07 7.24
CA LEU A 59 -20.85 11.65 8.60
C LEU A 59 -22.19 10.91 8.53
N VAL A 60 -22.19 9.66 8.93
CA VAL A 60 -23.37 8.79 8.89
C VAL A 60 -23.84 8.47 10.30
N ARG A 61 -25.16 8.25 10.43
CA ARG A 61 -25.80 7.68 11.62
C ARG A 61 -26.70 6.53 11.18
N GLY A 62 -26.78 5.49 12.00
CA GLY A 62 -27.61 4.34 11.70
C GLY A 62 -27.57 3.27 12.78
N THR A 63 -28.31 2.21 12.56
CA THR A 63 -28.33 0.98 13.36
C THR A 63 -27.59 -0.14 12.63
N LEU A 64 -26.77 -0.89 13.34
CA LEU A 64 -26.15 -2.10 12.79
C LEU A 64 -27.14 -3.24 12.93
N GLU A 65 -27.33 -3.96 11.83
CA GLU A 65 -28.18 -5.13 11.75
C GLU A 65 -27.46 -6.30 11.09
N LYS A 66 -27.94 -7.50 11.34
CA LYS A 66 -27.44 -8.69 10.67
C LYS A 66 -28.15 -8.83 9.32
N PRO A 67 -27.42 -8.87 8.19
CA PRO A 67 -28.04 -9.07 6.89
C PRO A 67 -28.63 -10.49 6.77
N ARG A 68 -29.58 -10.66 5.84
CA ARG A 68 -30.18 -11.99 5.56
C ARG A 68 -29.13 -12.97 5.04
N ASP A 69 -28.28 -12.52 4.13
CA ASP A 69 -27.18 -13.28 3.52
C ASP A 69 -25.86 -12.57 3.77
N MET A 70 -24.76 -13.32 3.78
CA MET A 70 -23.43 -12.74 3.90
C MET A 70 -23.15 -11.75 2.77
N ILE A 71 -22.71 -10.55 3.14
CA ILE A 71 -22.42 -9.49 2.17
C ILE A 71 -21.13 -9.84 1.42
N THR A 72 -21.24 -9.92 0.11
CA THR A 72 -20.08 -10.11 -0.77
C THR A 72 -19.53 -8.76 -1.22
N GLY A 73 -18.20 -8.60 -1.14
CA GLY A 73 -17.53 -7.38 -1.62
C GLY A 73 -17.32 -6.28 -0.59
N CYS A 74 -17.58 -6.57 0.70
CA CYS A 74 -17.17 -5.73 1.83
C CYS A 74 -16.33 -6.54 2.83
N ASP A 75 -15.42 -5.88 3.54
CA ASP A 75 -14.59 -6.52 4.56
C ASP A 75 -15.44 -6.97 5.75
N ILE A 76 -16.40 -6.13 6.16
CA ILE A 76 -17.39 -6.49 7.18
C ILE A 76 -18.59 -7.12 6.48
N ALA A 77 -18.61 -8.45 6.42
CA ALA A 77 -19.60 -9.22 5.67
C ALA A 77 -20.84 -9.63 6.50
N HIS A 78 -20.73 -9.60 7.81
CA HIS A 78 -21.76 -10.13 8.74
C HIS A 78 -22.64 -9.07 9.38
N LEU A 79 -22.39 -7.78 9.07
CA LEU A 79 -23.14 -6.63 9.54
C LEU A 79 -23.43 -5.67 8.40
N GLU A 80 -24.55 -4.98 8.46
CA GLU A 80 -24.87 -3.85 7.60
C GLU A 80 -25.40 -2.68 8.43
N LEU A 81 -25.19 -1.44 7.95
CA LEU A 81 -25.62 -0.23 8.63
C LEU A 81 -26.90 0.30 7.99
N HIS A 82 -28.01 0.23 8.67
CA HIS A 82 -29.26 0.88 8.27
C HIS A 82 -29.19 2.37 8.58
N LEU A 83 -29.06 3.19 7.54
CA LEU A 83 -28.84 4.63 7.66
C LEU A 83 -30.11 5.35 8.14
N THR A 84 -29.93 6.21 9.13
CA THR A 84 -30.97 7.15 9.60
C THR A 84 -30.65 8.59 9.20
N HIS A 85 -29.36 8.96 9.13
CA HIS A 85 -28.94 10.30 8.73
C HIS A 85 -27.61 10.22 7.97
N VAL A 86 -27.46 11.12 6.99
CA VAL A 86 -26.21 11.31 6.24
C VAL A 86 -25.94 12.82 6.17
N HIS A 87 -24.73 13.22 6.54
CA HIS A 87 -24.26 14.60 6.43
C HIS A 87 -23.00 14.64 5.58
N LEU A 88 -22.95 15.52 4.61
CA LEU A 88 -21.75 15.75 3.82
C LEU A 88 -20.74 16.54 4.65
N VAL A 89 -19.55 16.00 4.80
CA VAL A 89 -18.41 16.68 5.45
C VAL A 89 -17.54 17.37 4.40
N SER A 90 -17.24 16.65 3.31
CA SER A 90 -16.46 17.18 2.19
C SER A 90 -16.82 16.42 0.91
N SER A 91 -17.05 17.16 -0.16
CA SER A 91 -17.27 16.61 -1.50
C SER A 91 -16.01 16.76 -2.34
N ILE A 92 -15.88 15.93 -3.36
CA ILE A 92 -14.92 16.17 -4.44
C ILE A 92 -15.50 17.23 -5.38
N THR A 93 -14.65 18.17 -5.79
CA THR A 93 -15.03 19.24 -6.73
C THR A 93 -14.80 18.81 -8.18
N ASP A 94 -13.77 18.01 -8.43
CA ASP A 94 -13.36 17.58 -9.76
C ASP A 94 -13.64 16.09 -10.00
N ARG A 95 -13.82 15.72 -11.26
CA ARG A 95 -13.97 14.31 -11.63
C ARG A 95 -12.69 13.55 -11.33
N LEU A 96 -12.80 12.47 -10.54
CA LEU A 96 -11.65 11.60 -10.27
C LEU A 96 -11.19 10.91 -11.56
N PRO A 97 -9.87 10.83 -11.80
CA PRO A 97 -9.30 10.09 -12.92
C PRO A 97 -9.58 8.59 -12.82
N PHE A 98 -9.67 8.06 -11.61
CA PHE A 98 -10.07 6.68 -11.30
C PHE A 98 -10.54 6.61 -9.84
N THR A 99 -11.21 5.52 -9.49
CA THR A 99 -11.58 5.24 -8.09
C THR A 99 -10.59 4.26 -7.45
N PRO A 100 -10.38 4.29 -6.13
CA PRO A 100 -9.58 3.27 -5.44
C PRO A 100 -10.06 1.84 -5.75
N TYR A 101 -11.37 1.64 -5.87
CA TYR A 101 -11.96 0.36 -6.27
C TYR A 101 -11.48 -0.11 -7.65
N ALA A 102 -11.45 0.79 -8.64
CA ALA A 102 -10.97 0.45 -9.98
C ALA A 102 -9.46 0.15 -10.00
N ALA A 103 -8.68 0.85 -9.15
CA ALA A 103 -7.24 0.64 -9.04
C ALA A 103 -6.86 -0.65 -8.27
N GLU A 104 -7.77 -1.19 -7.46
CA GLU A 104 -7.55 -2.40 -6.65
C GLU A 104 -7.78 -3.70 -7.44
N ARG A 105 -8.13 -3.63 -8.73
CA ARG A 105 -8.28 -4.82 -9.58
C ARG A 105 -6.90 -5.48 -9.79
N ALA A 106 -6.85 -6.80 -9.63
CA ALA A 106 -5.62 -7.56 -9.70
C ALA A 106 -4.92 -7.43 -11.07
N VAL A 107 -3.61 -7.25 -11.05
CA VAL A 107 -2.75 -7.14 -12.24
C VAL A 107 -2.67 -8.46 -13.02
N SER A 108 -3.00 -9.59 -12.39
CA SER A 108 -2.96 -10.92 -13.01
C SER A 108 -3.88 -11.09 -14.23
N SER A 109 -4.95 -10.29 -14.33
CA SER A 109 -5.79 -10.25 -15.53
C SER A 109 -5.16 -9.49 -16.71
N HIS A 110 -4.00 -8.84 -16.51
CA HIS A 110 -3.36 -7.96 -17.49
C HIS A 110 -2.11 -8.55 -18.11
N LEU A 111 -1.49 -9.54 -17.47
CA LEU A 111 -0.32 -10.22 -18.03
C LEU A 111 -0.70 -11.18 -19.17
N GLU A 112 -1.96 -11.61 -19.23
CA GLU A 112 -2.48 -12.44 -20.31
C GLU A 112 -2.83 -11.58 -21.55
N GLU A 113 -3.34 -10.35 -21.36
CA GLU A 113 -3.72 -9.46 -22.48
C GLU A 113 -2.50 -8.82 -23.20
N HIS A 114 -1.35 -8.67 -22.53
CA HIS A 114 -0.14 -8.10 -23.14
C HIS A 114 0.74 -9.12 -23.87
N ARG A 115 0.54 -10.42 -23.67
CA ARG A 115 1.25 -11.45 -24.46
C ARG A 115 0.75 -11.57 -25.88
N ASP A 116 -0.50 -11.17 -26.14
CA ASP A 116 -1.12 -11.28 -27.47
C ASP A 116 -0.92 -10.05 -28.37
N MET A 117 -0.27 -8.99 -27.87
CA MET A 117 -0.11 -7.74 -28.63
C MET A 117 1.28 -7.55 -29.27
N ASP A 118 2.25 -8.44 -29.04
CA ASP A 118 3.62 -8.27 -29.57
C ASP A 118 3.99 -9.21 -30.75
N GLU A 119 3.04 -10.01 -31.22
CA GLU A 119 3.20 -10.78 -32.46
C GLU A 119 1.96 -10.63 -33.33
N THR A 120 1.91 -9.62 -34.19
CA THR A 120 1.38 -9.78 -35.59
C THR A 120 1.52 -8.52 -36.41
N VAL A 121 2.37 -8.63 -37.41
CA VAL A 121 2.36 -7.85 -38.67
C VAL A 121 1.03 -8.12 -39.42
N PRO A 122 0.35 -7.12 -40.00
CA PRO A 122 -0.93 -7.32 -40.64
C PRO A 122 -0.75 -7.96 -42.01
N GLN A 123 -1.35 -9.12 -42.25
CA GLN A 123 -1.70 -9.56 -43.59
C GLN A 123 -3.22 -9.66 -43.74
N SER A 124 -3.68 -8.98 -44.78
CA SER A 124 -5.03 -8.89 -45.27
C SER A 124 -5.61 -10.24 -45.74
N SER A 125 -6.85 -10.52 -45.42
CA SER A 125 -7.89 -10.87 -46.40
C SER A 125 -9.16 -11.43 -45.77
N ALA A 126 -10.26 -11.14 -46.44
CA ALA A 126 -11.66 -11.35 -46.10
C ALA A 126 -12.11 -12.81 -45.98
N SER A 127 -13.12 -13.09 -45.16
CA SER A 127 -14.49 -13.47 -45.57
C SER A 127 -15.26 -14.31 -44.52
N VAL A 128 -16.52 -13.86 -44.25
CA VAL A 128 -17.83 -14.57 -44.26
C VAL A 128 -18.19 -15.51 -43.07
N HIS A 129 -19.21 -15.02 -42.33
CA HIS A 129 -20.37 -15.67 -41.67
C HIS A 129 -20.25 -17.03 -40.94
N SER A 130 -20.60 -17.02 -39.66
CA SER A 130 -21.74 -17.81 -39.17
C SER A 130 -22.15 -17.38 -37.73
N ASP A 131 -23.45 -17.12 -37.58
CA ASP A 131 -24.16 -16.96 -36.31
C ASP A 131 -24.07 -18.21 -35.45
N SER A 132 -23.84 -18.06 -34.14
CA SER A 132 -24.60 -18.77 -33.11
C SER A 132 -24.10 -18.47 -31.71
N GLN A 133 -25.05 -18.02 -30.88
CA GLN A 133 -25.13 -18.10 -29.40
C GLN A 133 -24.15 -17.26 -28.60
N LYS A 134 -24.53 -16.01 -28.39
CA LYS A 134 -24.05 -15.18 -27.29
C LYS A 134 -24.61 -15.71 -25.96
N SER A 135 -23.80 -16.40 -25.18
CA SER A 135 -24.02 -16.54 -23.75
C SER A 135 -23.61 -15.24 -23.07
N LEU A 136 -24.57 -14.66 -22.33
CA LEU A 136 -24.46 -13.42 -21.58
C LEU A 136 -23.50 -13.59 -20.39
N THR A 137 -22.23 -13.42 -20.59
CA THR A 137 -21.27 -13.01 -19.58
C THR A 137 -20.69 -11.67 -20.02
N GLN A 138 -21.41 -10.60 -19.68
CA GLN A 138 -20.87 -9.24 -19.75
C GLN A 138 -19.81 -9.10 -18.64
N SER A 139 -18.58 -9.53 -18.89
CA SER A 139 -17.42 -8.98 -18.21
C SER A 139 -17.27 -7.55 -18.72
N SER A 140 -17.74 -6.59 -17.93
CA SER A 140 -17.56 -5.17 -18.20
C SER A 140 -16.06 -4.89 -18.34
N HIS A 141 -15.59 -4.63 -19.56
CA HIS A 141 -14.24 -4.13 -19.84
C HIS A 141 -14.06 -2.74 -19.22
N MET A 142 -13.83 -2.69 -17.93
CA MET A 142 -13.36 -1.46 -17.31
C MET A 142 -11.88 -1.28 -17.66
N PRO A 143 -11.46 -0.09 -18.11
CA PRO A 143 -10.09 0.16 -18.52
C PRO A 143 -9.12 -0.06 -17.34
N VAL A 144 -7.99 -0.67 -17.65
CA VAL A 144 -6.89 -0.88 -16.73
C VAL A 144 -6.28 0.45 -16.33
N ILE A 145 -6.08 0.67 -15.04
CA ILE A 145 -5.41 1.86 -14.55
C ILE A 145 -3.90 1.67 -14.64
N THR A 146 -3.27 2.34 -15.60
CA THR A 146 -1.81 2.22 -15.82
C THR A 146 -1.03 2.74 -14.60
N GLN A 147 0.18 2.21 -14.39
CA GLN A 147 1.07 2.67 -13.33
C GLN A 147 1.36 4.18 -13.45
N ARG A 148 1.54 4.71 -14.65
CA ARG A 148 1.73 6.14 -14.90
C ARG A 148 0.55 6.96 -14.37
N THR A 149 -0.68 6.54 -14.63
CA THR A 149 -1.90 7.21 -14.14
C THR A 149 -1.97 7.16 -12.62
N ARG A 150 -1.63 6.01 -11.99
CA ARG A 150 -1.58 5.85 -10.54
C ARG A 150 -0.55 6.79 -9.91
N LEU A 151 0.66 6.84 -10.44
CA LEU A 151 1.74 7.71 -9.94
C LEU A 151 1.42 9.21 -10.12
N SER A 152 0.78 9.60 -11.24
CA SER A 152 0.34 10.99 -11.46
C SER A 152 -0.81 11.41 -10.55
N ASN A 153 -1.53 10.46 -9.94
CA ASN A 153 -2.67 10.70 -9.05
C ASN A 153 -2.46 10.01 -7.69
N ARG A 154 -1.28 10.19 -7.11
CA ARG A 154 -0.79 9.44 -5.97
C ARG A 154 -1.69 9.48 -4.74
N LEU A 155 -2.40 10.60 -4.48
CA LEU A 155 -3.32 10.71 -3.36
C LEU A 155 -4.48 9.70 -3.41
N ILE A 156 -4.98 9.42 -4.63
CA ILE A 156 -6.05 8.44 -4.81
C ILE A 156 -5.47 7.02 -4.75
N ASP A 157 -4.33 6.81 -5.38
CA ASP A 157 -3.61 5.54 -5.37
C ASP A 157 -3.27 5.08 -3.94
N LEU A 158 -2.82 5.99 -3.08
CA LEU A 158 -2.54 5.73 -1.66
C LEU A 158 -3.77 5.37 -0.83
N ARG A 159 -4.99 5.54 -1.35
CA ARG A 159 -6.22 5.08 -0.69
C ARG A 159 -6.53 3.61 -0.97
N THR A 160 -5.81 2.98 -1.87
CA THR A 160 -6.00 1.55 -2.17
C THR A 160 -5.44 0.70 -1.03
N PRO A 161 -6.12 -0.38 -0.62
CA PRO A 161 -5.62 -1.32 0.37
C PRO A 161 -4.22 -1.84 0.07
N THR A 162 -3.95 -2.16 -1.20
CA THR A 162 -2.63 -2.64 -1.64
C THR A 162 -1.53 -1.61 -1.39
N MET A 163 -1.73 -0.34 -1.73
CA MET A 163 -0.69 0.68 -1.50
C MET A 163 -0.51 1.02 -0.03
N GLN A 164 -1.59 0.97 0.76
CA GLN A 164 -1.49 1.10 2.23
C GLN A 164 -0.69 -0.06 2.82
N ALA A 165 -0.93 -1.28 2.37
CA ALA A 165 -0.18 -2.46 2.77
C ALA A 165 1.31 -2.36 2.39
N VAL A 166 1.63 -1.88 1.17
CA VAL A 166 3.01 -1.65 0.70
C VAL A 166 3.75 -0.65 1.59
N ILE A 167 3.07 0.40 2.10
CA ILE A 167 3.69 1.37 3.02
C ILE A 167 3.81 0.80 4.45
N LEU A 168 2.86 -0.03 4.87
CA LEU A 168 2.84 -0.58 6.22
C LEU A 168 3.98 -1.58 6.46
N ILE A 169 4.31 -2.43 5.48
CA ILE A 169 5.36 -3.46 5.64
C ILE A 169 6.73 -2.88 6.01
N PRO A 170 7.29 -1.87 5.33
CA PRO A 170 8.55 -1.24 5.74
C PRO A 170 8.49 -0.66 7.17
N SER A 171 7.37 -0.09 7.56
CA SER A 171 7.17 0.42 8.93
C SER A 171 7.27 -0.71 9.96
N ILE A 172 6.63 -1.86 9.70
CA ILE A 172 6.70 -3.04 10.56
C ILE A 172 8.14 -3.56 10.62
N ILE A 173 8.82 -3.68 9.47
CA ILE A 173 10.22 -4.16 9.41
C ILE A 173 11.12 -3.26 10.25
N CYS A 174 11.04 -1.94 10.10
CA CYS A 174 11.82 -0.99 10.89
C CYS A 174 11.52 -1.10 12.40
N HIS A 175 10.23 -1.31 12.76
CA HIS A 175 9.83 -1.48 14.15
C HIS A 175 10.43 -2.76 14.75
N GLU A 176 10.30 -3.88 14.06
CA GLU A 176 10.79 -5.19 14.54
C GLU A 176 12.33 -5.24 14.57
N PHE A 177 13.00 -4.63 13.61
CA PHE A 177 14.45 -4.45 13.59
C PHE A 177 14.92 -3.70 14.86
N ARG A 178 14.29 -2.56 15.14
CA ARG A 178 14.58 -1.77 16.33
C ARG A 178 14.33 -2.56 17.62
N GLN A 179 13.18 -3.24 17.72
CA GLN A 179 12.84 -4.03 18.90
C GLN A 179 13.83 -5.18 19.12
N TYR A 180 14.18 -5.90 18.06
CA TYR A 180 15.13 -7.00 18.18
C TYR A 180 16.51 -6.52 18.65
N LEU A 181 17.06 -5.49 18.02
CA LEU A 181 18.38 -4.97 18.39
C LEU A 181 18.40 -4.31 19.78
N SER A 182 17.34 -3.61 20.15
CA SER A 182 17.24 -3.05 21.51
C SER A 182 17.24 -4.14 22.59
N LYS A 183 16.61 -5.29 22.35
CA LYS A 183 16.67 -6.44 23.28
C LYS A 183 18.07 -7.06 23.37
N HIS A 184 18.92 -6.87 22.34
CA HIS A 184 20.29 -7.32 22.28
C HIS A 184 21.31 -6.22 22.67
N GLU A 185 20.84 -5.20 23.41
CA GLU A 185 21.65 -4.11 23.97
C GLU A 185 22.31 -3.22 22.93
N PHE A 186 21.73 -3.10 21.72
CA PHE A 186 22.20 -2.14 20.73
C PHE A 186 21.67 -0.74 21.02
N ILE A 187 22.51 0.26 20.81
CA ILE A 187 22.19 1.68 20.91
C ILE A 187 21.83 2.21 19.52
N GLU A 188 20.67 2.84 19.37
CA GLU A 188 20.30 3.53 18.14
C GLU A 188 21.06 4.83 18.02
N ILE A 189 21.76 5.02 16.90
CA ILE A 189 22.51 6.25 16.61
C ILE A 189 21.91 6.96 15.40
N HIS A 190 22.16 8.25 15.27
CA HIS A 190 21.70 9.08 14.17
C HIS A 190 22.89 9.84 13.58
N THR A 191 23.36 9.39 12.42
CA THR A 191 24.55 9.94 11.80
C THR A 191 24.22 11.06 10.80
N PRO A 192 25.14 12.03 10.59
CA PRO A 192 24.97 13.08 9.58
C PRO A 192 24.82 12.49 8.17
N LYS A 193 23.89 13.03 7.40
CA LYS A 193 23.68 12.64 6.00
C LYS A 193 24.34 13.59 5.00
N LEU A 194 24.74 14.78 5.42
CA LEU A 194 25.65 15.66 4.70
C LEU A 194 27.05 15.47 5.28
N GLN A 195 28.00 15.07 4.46
CA GLN A 195 29.36 14.71 4.87
C GLN A 195 30.40 15.51 4.09
N GLY A 196 31.57 15.71 4.69
CA GLY A 196 32.70 16.43 4.06
C GLY A 196 33.49 15.61 3.05
N GLY A 197 33.18 14.31 2.89
CA GLY A 197 33.85 13.41 1.95
C GLY A 197 33.00 12.17 1.68
N ALA A 198 33.35 11.41 0.64
CA ALA A 198 32.71 10.12 0.34
C ALA A 198 33.04 9.11 1.44
N SER A 199 32.02 8.36 1.89
CA SER A 199 32.18 7.36 2.95
C SER A 199 32.60 5.99 2.44
N GLU A 200 32.40 5.70 1.15
CA GLU A 200 32.75 4.43 0.51
C GLU A 200 33.53 4.67 -0.78
N SER A 201 34.59 3.89 -0.99
CA SER A 201 35.35 3.89 -2.22
C SER A 201 34.64 3.09 -3.31
N GLY A 202 34.61 3.60 -4.55
CA GLY A 202 34.14 2.85 -5.72
C GLY A 202 32.65 3.04 -6.07
N ALA A 203 31.82 3.62 -5.22
CA ALA A 203 30.46 3.99 -5.57
C ALA A 203 30.35 5.49 -5.88
N SER A 204 29.56 5.86 -6.90
CA SER A 204 29.31 7.24 -7.22
C SER A 204 28.56 7.94 -6.10
N VAL A 205 28.99 9.17 -5.76
CA VAL A 205 28.39 9.98 -4.70
C VAL A 205 27.57 11.14 -5.30
N PHE A 206 26.54 11.56 -4.59
CA PHE A 206 25.87 12.81 -4.88
C PHE A 206 26.65 13.96 -4.25
N ASP A 207 27.16 14.87 -5.09
CA ASP A 207 27.79 16.12 -4.69
C ASP A 207 26.71 17.19 -4.47
N VAL A 208 26.81 17.90 -3.36
CA VAL A 208 25.88 18.95 -2.96
C VAL A 208 26.65 20.25 -2.76
N ALA A 209 26.24 21.31 -3.43
CA ALA A 209 26.80 22.66 -3.19
C ALA A 209 26.46 23.13 -1.76
N TYR A 210 27.51 23.36 -0.94
CA TYR A 210 27.37 23.71 0.46
C TYR A 210 28.19 24.95 0.80
N PHE A 211 27.56 26.13 0.81
CA PHE A 211 28.19 27.42 1.17
C PHE A 211 29.56 27.67 0.50
N GLY A 212 29.65 27.43 -0.81
CA GLY A 212 30.90 27.62 -1.59
C GLY A 212 31.92 26.46 -1.47
N ARG A 213 31.52 25.35 -0.85
CA ARG A 213 32.29 24.09 -0.77
C ARG A 213 31.42 22.95 -1.31
N SER A 214 32.03 21.79 -1.55
CA SER A 214 31.30 20.55 -1.81
C SER A 214 31.02 19.82 -0.50
N ALA A 215 29.79 19.28 -0.40
CA ALA A 215 29.41 18.25 0.56
C ALA A 215 28.88 17.04 -0.21
N PHE A 216 28.80 15.91 0.45
CA PHE A 216 28.38 14.65 -0.17
C PHE A 216 27.23 14.04 0.63
N LEU A 217 26.27 13.43 -0.08
CA LEU A 217 25.24 12.64 0.59
C LEU A 217 25.81 11.30 1.05
N ALA A 218 25.47 10.90 2.26
CA ALA A 218 25.99 9.69 2.90
C ALA A 218 25.58 8.42 2.13
N GLN A 219 26.54 7.63 1.72
CA GLN A 219 26.34 6.32 1.07
C GLN A 219 26.00 5.22 2.09
N SER A 220 26.48 5.36 3.33
CA SER A 220 26.17 4.52 4.48
C SER A 220 26.59 5.24 5.77
N PRO A 221 26.20 4.77 6.95
CA PRO A 221 26.68 5.27 8.23
C PRO A 221 28.02 4.60 8.66
N GLN A 222 28.74 3.91 7.79
CA GLN A 222 29.84 3.00 8.13
C GLN A 222 30.91 3.64 9.01
N LEU A 223 31.44 4.82 8.64
CA LEU A 223 32.50 5.47 9.39
C LEU A 223 32.05 5.85 10.82
N TYR A 224 30.84 6.33 10.95
CA TYR A 224 30.30 6.73 12.28
C TYR A 224 30.00 5.52 13.15
N LYS A 225 29.49 4.43 12.59
CA LYS A 225 29.28 3.18 13.34
C LYS A 225 30.61 2.66 13.89
N GLN A 226 31.67 2.62 13.06
CA GLN A 226 33.03 2.22 13.47
C GLN A 226 33.59 3.16 14.55
N MET A 227 33.37 4.47 14.42
CA MET A 227 33.79 5.45 15.45
C MET A 227 33.10 5.16 16.79
N CYS A 228 31.83 4.80 16.80
CA CYS A 228 31.10 4.42 17.99
C CYS A 228 31.67 3.16 18.64
N ILE A 229 32.00 2.13 17.85
CA ILE A 229 32.64 0.91 18.37
C ILE A 229 34.02 1.23 18.94
N ALA A 230 34.82 2.06 18.23
CA ALA A 230 36.13 2.51 18.73
C ALA A 230 36.03 3.38 20.00
N ALA A 231 34.87 3.95 20.28
CA ALA A 231 34.56 4.70 21.48
C ALA A 231 33.88 3.84 22.59
N ASP A 232 34.07 2.53 22.56
CA ASP A 232 33.59 1.56 23.53
C ASP A 232 32.06 1.40 23.64
N MET A 233 31.30 1.76 22.59
CA MET A 233 29.83 1.60 22.59
C MET A 233 29.39 0.16 22.32
N ARG A 234 30.27 -0.75 21.98
CA ARG A 234 30.09 -2.20 21.76
C ARG A 234 29.07 -2.61 20.71
N ARG A 235 27.88 -2.03 20.66
CA ARG A 235 26.77 -2.40 19.78
C ARG A 235 25.97 -1.18 19.41
N VAL A 236 25.91 -0.83 18.13
CA VAL A 236 25.14 0.31 17.63
C VAL A 236 24.36 -0.05 16.37
N PHE A 237 23.28 0.64 16.11
CA PHE A 237 22.53 0.53 14.86
C PHE A 237 21.95 1.87 14.44
N GLU A 238 21.61 1.96 13.16
CA GLU A 238 20.92 3.11 12.59
C GLU A 238 19.82 2.63 11.60
N ILE A 239 18.68 3.29 11.63
CA ILE A 239 17.66 3.26 10.60
C ILE A 239 17.61 4.64 9.97
N GLY A 240 18.04 4.77 8.72
CA GLY A 240 18.10 6.09 8.10
C GLY A 240 18.29 6.06 6.58
N PRO A 241 18.08 7.22 5.92
CA PRO A 241 18.29 7.33 4.48
C PRO A 241 19.76 7.17 4.11
N VAL A 242 20.01 6.47 3.02
CA VAL A 242 21.34 6.32 2.39
C VAL A 242 21.20 6.59 0.90
N PHE A 243 22.28 7.10 0.29
CA PHE A 243 22.28 7.65 -1.06
C PHE A 243 23.40 7.05 -1.90
N ARG A 244 23.07 6.54 -3.07
CA ARG A 244 24.07 5.99 -4.02
C ARG A 244 23.79 6.54 -5.41
N ALA A 245 24.72 7.31 -5.97
CA ALA A 245 24.58 7.91 -7.30
C ALA A 245 24.85 6.88 -8.41
N GLU A 246 24.26 5.69 -8.32
CA GLU A 246 24.39 4.63 -9.30
C GLU A 246 23.47 4.91 -10.50
N ASN A 247 24.06 5.05 -11.68
CA ASN A 247 23.31 5.19 -12.93
C ASN A 247 22.88 3.81 -13.45
N SER A 248 21.93 3.19 -12.76
CA SER A 248 21.37 1.89 -13.12
C SER A 248 19.85 1.90 -13.04
N ASN A 249 19.18 1.54 -14.12
CA ASN A 249 17.72 1.51 -14.21
C ASN A 249 17.20 0.08 -13.98
N THR A 250 17.43 -0.46 -12.80
CA THR A 250 16.90 -1.76 -12.40
C THR A 250 16.11 -1.65 -11.10
N ALA A 251 15.22 -2.60 -10.85
CA ALA A 251 14.42 -2.64 -9.62
C ALA A 251 15.24 -2.82 -8.32
N ARG A 252 16.53 -3.17 -8.42
CA ARG A 252 17.44 -3.39 -7.29
C ARG A 252 18.34 -2.21 -6.99
N HIS A 253 18.48 -1.24 -7.89
CA HIS A 253 19.36 -0.09 -7.74
C HIS A 253 18.53 1.17 -7.53
N LEU A 254 18.41 1.56 -6.28
CA LEU A 254 17.75 2.80 -5.88
C LEU A 254 18.81 3.82 -5.51
N THR A 255 18.62 5.07 -5.96
CA THR A 255 19.50 6.18 -5.61
C THR A 255 19.33 6.67 -4.19
N GLU A 256 18.17 6.38 -3.58
CA GLU A 256 17.85 6.66 -2.17
C GLU A 256 17.00 5.50 -1.61
N TYR A 257 17.36 5.01 -0.44
CA TYR A 257 16.59 4.00 0.29
C TYR A 257 16.83 4.09 1.80
N THR A 258 15.97 3.47 2.59
CA THR A 258 16.16 3.36 4.03
C THR A 258 17.10 2.21 4.34
N GLY A 259 18.31 2.51 4.84
CA GLY A 259 19.25 1.53 5.33
C GLY A 259 18.88 1.02 6.72
N LEU A 260 19.07 -0.28 6.93
CA LEU A 260 19.00 -0.94 8.23
C LEU A 260 20.42 -1.42 8.54
N ASP A 261 21.13 -0.62 9.29
CA ASP A 261 22.56 -0.79 9.54
C ASP A 261 22.83 -1.15 10.99
N LEU A 262 23.76 -2.07 11.23
CA LEU A 262 24.25 -2.39 12.57
C LEU A 262 25.78 -2.54 12.57
N GLU A 263 26.38 -2.36 13.72
CA GLU A 263 27.80 -2.58 13.97
C GLU A 263 27.96 -3.12 15.39
N MET A 264 28.85 -4.12 15.58
CA MET A 264 29.08 -4.70 16.90
C MET A 264 30.51 -5.20 17.06
N GLU A 265 30.99 -5.15 18.29
CA GLU A 265 32.16 -5.89 18.71
C GLU A 265 31.88 -7.39 18.67
N ILE A 266 32.78 -8.17 18.08
CA ILE A 266 32.68 -9.62 17.99
C ILE A 266 33.95 -10.30 18.47
N ASN A 267 33.82 -11.47 19.10
CA ASN A 267 34.92 -12.35 19.38
C ASN A 267 35.19 -13.33 18.25
N HIS A 268 34.07 -13.71 17.56
CA HIS A 268 34.11 -14.61 16.43
C HIS A 268 33.07 -14.19 15.39
N TYR A 269 33.33 -14.45 14.10
CA TYR A 269 32.38 -14.07 13.05
C TYR A 269 30.99 -14.72 13.20
N TYR A 270 30.90 -15.88 13.87
CA TYR A 270 29.61 -16.51 14.18
C TYR A 270 28.72 -15.66 15.09
N ASP A 271 29.27 -14.75 15.89
CA ASP A 271 28.48 -13.86 16.74
C ASP A 271 27.61 -12.96 15.88
N ALA A 272 28.17 -12.37 14.83
CA ALA A 272 27.44 -11.55 13.87
C ALA A 272 26.46 -12.36 13.03
N MET A 273 26.86 -13.56 12.57
CA MET A 273 25.99 -14.44 11.78
C MET A 273 24.75 -14.86 12.58
N SER A 274 24.93 -15.29 13.83
CA SER A 274 23.83 -15.73 14.70
C SER A 274 22.86 -14.59 15.02
N LEU A 275 23.39 -13.37 15.23
CA LEU A 275 22.56 -12.20 15.46
C LEU A 275 21.70 -11.88 14.24
N ILE A 276 22.31 -11.84 13.04
CA ILE A 276 21.60 -11.53 11.79
C ILE A 276 20.57 -12.61 11.45
N ASP A 277 20.91 -13.89 11.59
CA ASP A 277 19.98 -14.99 11.38
C ASP A 277 18.77 -14.91 12.32
N GLY A 278 19.03 -14.72 13.62
CA GLY A 278 17.97 -14.57 14.61
C GLY A 278 17.09 -13.34 14.34
N MET A 279 17.66 -12.23 13.91
CA MET A 279 16.95 -11.01 13.56
C MET A 279 16.05 -11.23 12.33
N LEU A 280 16.56 -11.84 11.27
CA LEU A 280 15.76 -12.11 10.06
C LEU A 280 14.62 -13.10 10.37
N LYS A 281 14.90 -14.18 11.11
CA LYS A 281 13.88 -15.13 11.58
C LYS A 281 12.80 -14.43 12.40
N HIS A 282 13.19 -13.54 13.32
CA HIS A 282 12.24 -12.75 14.12
C HIS A 282 11.33 -11.91 13.24
N ILE A 283 11.89 -11.10 12.33
CA ILE A 283 11.13 -10.23 11.43
C ILE A 283 10.18 -11.06 10.55
N PHE A 284 10.66 -12.13 9.93
CA PHE A 284 9.85 -12.97 9.06
C PHE A 284 8.74 -13.71 9.81
N THR A 285 9.01 -14.17 11.04
CA THR A 285 8.00 -14.79 11.91
C THR A 285 6.89 -13.81 12.23
N VAL A 286 7.23 -12.57 12.63
CA VAL A 286 6.24 -11.54 12.93
C VAL A 286 5.42 -11.18 11.68
N LEU A 287 6.06 -11.00 10.53
CA LEU A 287 5.37 -10.71 9.27
C LEU A 287 4.40 -11.84 8.89
N ARG A 288 4.82 -13.10 9.01
CA ARG A 288 3.96 -14.27 8.72
C ARG A 288 2.79 -14.38 9.69
N ASP A 289 3.07 -14.34 10.99
CA ASP A 289 2.10 -14.73 12.02
C ASP A 289 1.14 -13.59 12.40
N LYS A 290 1.62 -12.35 12.49
CA LYS A 290 0.80 -11.19 12.85
C LYS A 290 0.25 -10.43 11.65
N TYR A 291 1.03 -10.35 10.57
CA TYR A 291 0.72 -9.51 9.40
C TYR A 291 0.52 -10.30 8.10
N GLY A 292 0.28 -11.61 8.19
CA GLY A 292 0.03 -12.46 7.02
C GLY A 292 -1.13 -11.95 6.15
N HIS A 293 -2.18 -11.37 6.75
CA HIS A 293 -3.29 -10.76 6.03
C HIS A 293 -2.85 -9.55 5.19
N VAL A 294 -1.89 -8.74 5.67
CA VAL A 294 -1.32 -7.59 4.93
C VAL A 294 -0.52 -8.10 3.72
N LEU A 295 0.28 -9.15 3.91
CA LEU A 295 1.03 -9.78 2.82
C LEU A 295 0.09 -10.35 1.76
N GLN A 296 -1.03 -10.95 2.15
CA GLN A 296 -2.04 -11.45 1.21
C GLN A 296 -2.66 -10.35 0.36
N VAL A 297 -2.91 -9.15 0.93
CA VAL A 297 -3.40 -8.00 0.16
C VAL A 297 -2.38 -7.61 -0.92
N ILE A 298 -1.09 -7.54 -0.58
CA ILE A 298 -0.02 -7.22 -1.55
C ILE A 298 0.07 -8.29 -2.64
N ARG A 299 -0.01 -9.57 -2.28
CA ARG A 299 0.12 -10.69 -3.21
C ARG A 299 -0.96 -10.76 -4.28
N ARG A 300 -2.12 -10.16 -4.05
CA ARG A 300 -3.17 -10.03 -5.09
C ARG A 300 -2.71 -9.25 -6.31
N HIS A 301 -1.79 -8.29 -6.11
CA HIS A 301 -1.27 -7.42 -7.16
C HIS A 301 0.19 -7.72 -7.51
N PHE A 302 0.97 -8.18 -6.53
CA PHE A 302 2.39 -8.49 -6.66
C PHE A 302 2.63 -9.92 -6.18
N PRO A 303 2.41 -10.92 -7.03
CA PRO A 303 2.58 -12.33 -6.66
C PRO A 303 3.97 -12.59 -6.08
N SER A 304 4.01 -13.23 -4.92
CA SER A 304 5.24 -13.63 -4.25
C SER A 304 5.03 -14.95 -3.51
N THR A 305 6.12 -15.69 -3.32
CA THR A 305 6.11 -16.93 -2.53
C THR A 305 5.92 -16.63 -1.04
N ASP A 306 5.54 -17.65 -0.29
CA ASP A 306 5.50 -17.56 1.17
C ASP A 306 6.90 -17.36 1.74
N LEU A 307 6.96 -16.65 2.87
CA LEU A 307 8.21 -16.51 3.62
C LEU A 307 8.59 -17.88 4.20
N GLN A 308 9.72 -18.39 3.76
CA GLN A 308 10.27 -19.69 4.20
C GLN A 308 11.71 -19.49 4.65
N TRP A 309 12.08 -20.17 5.73
CA TRP A 309 13.46 -20.23 6.23
C TRP A 309 13.70 -21.62 6.83
N LEU A 310 14.95 -22.02 6.84
CA LEU A 310 15.39 -23.23 7.52
C LEU A 310 15.41 -22.98 9.04
N GLU A 311 14.94 -23.95 9.81
CA GLU A 311 15.01 -23.93 11.27
C GLU A 311 16.41 -24.14 11.81
#